data_e443e5c2206c10ed1d8b62cf1dee228b
#
_entry.id   e443e5c2206c10ed1d8b62cf1dee228b
#
_cell.length_a   1.000
_cell.length_b   1.000
_cell.length_c   1.000
_cell.angle_alpha   90.00
_cell.angle_beta   90.00
_cell.angle_gamma   90.00
#
_symmetry.space_group_name_H-M   'P 1'
#
loop_
_entity.id
_entity.type
_entity.pdbx_description
1 polymer ?
#
loop_
_entity_poly.entity_id
_entity_poly.type
_entity_poly.pdbx_seq_one_letter_code
_entity_poly.pdbx_strand_id
1 'polypeptide(L)'
;MRGTAQFCFDYGRLSVDDYRACATSAIRETKNTAIVLDQIMQRTGVKLDVLSNSEQRFLDYKSIASRGGFEKIIEKGTLVLDIGGGSIQMSLFDKDKLSATQNMRLGVLRLQEK
;
A
#
# COMPACT_ATOMS: atom_id res chain seq x y z
N MET A 1 1.31 -15.47 -8.42
CA MET A 1 2.32 -16.38 -7.82
C MET A 1 3.64 -16.43 -8.57
N ARG A 2 3.64 -16.50 -9.90
CA ARG A 2 4.91 -16.47 -10.68
C ARG A 2 5.72 -15.19 -10.44
N GLY A 3 5.09 -14.02 -10.42
CA GLY A 3 5.77 -12.75 -10.17
C GLY A 3 6.45 -12.66 -8.80
N THR A 4 5.83 -13.21 -7.75
CA THR A 4 6.40 -13.24 -6.40
C THR A 4 7.62 -14.15 -6.33
N ALA A 5 7.56 -15.33 -6.97
CA ALA A 5 8.68 -16.26 -7.00
C ALA A 5 9.88 -15.68 -7.77
N GLN A 6 9.62 -14.98 -8.90
CA GLN A 6 10.66 -14.29 -9.65
C GLN A 6 11.30 -13.17 -8.85
N PHE A 7 10.49 -12.38 -8.14
CA PHE A 7 11.00 -11.34 -7.25
C PHE A 7 11.92 -11.90 -6.16
N CYS A 8 11.56 -13.03 -5.53
CA CYS A 8 12.39 -13.67 -4.53
C CYS A 8 13.74 -14.16 -5.10
N PHE A 9 13.72 -14.67 -6.34
CA PHE A 9 14.93 -15.08 -7.03
C PHE A 9 15.86 -13.89 -7.32
N ASP A 10 15.32 -12.82 -7.87
CA ASP A 10 16.07 -11.60 -8.16
C ASP A 10 16.60 -10.95 -6.88
N TYR A 11 15.80 -10.96 -5.81
CA TYR A 11 16.16 -10.47 -4.50
C TYR A 11 17.37 -11.21 -3.91
N GLY A 12 17.40 -12.54 -3.99
CA GLY A 12 18.55 -13.36 -3.54
C GLY A 12 19.84 -13.02 -4.29
N ARG A 13 19.74 -12.64 -5.56
CA ARG A 13 20.89 -12.19 -6.37
C ARG A 13 21.46 -10.85 -5.94
N LEU A 14 20.64 -9.98 -5.33
CA LEU A 14 21.06 -8.67 -4.85
C LEU A 14 21.69 -8.70 -3.46
N SER A 15 21.78 -9.89 -2.85
CA SER A 15 22.37 -10.09 -1.50
C SER A 15 21.82 -9.13 -0.46
N VAL A 16 20.50 -8.97 -0.42
CA VAL A 16 19.83 -8.14 0.57
C VAL A 16 19.58 -8.96 1.84
N ASP A 17 20.14 -8.52 2.95
CA ASP A 17 20.05 -9.22 4.23
C ASP A 17 18.74 -8.96 4.97
N ASP A 18 18.15 -7.78 4.74
CA ASP A 18 16.95 -7.35 5.44
C ASP A 18 15.88 -6.82 4.46
N TYR A 19 14.62 -7.22 4.67
CA TYR A 19 13.50 -6.73 3.87
C TYR A 19 12.20 -6.73 4.67
N ARG A 20 11.27 -5.91 4.24
CA ARG A 20 9.88 -5.95 4.67
C ARG A 20 8.97 -6.04 3.46
N ALA A 21 8.20 -7.12 3.36
CA ALA A 21 7.23 -7.30 2.30
C ALA A 21 5.83 -6.96 2.81
N CYS A 22 5.16 -6.05 2.13
CA CYS A 22 3.84 -5.57 2.50
C CYS A 22 2.80 -5.88 1.41
N ALA A 23 1.60 -6.24 1.85
CA ALA A 23 0.44 -6.41 0.98
C ALA A 23 -0.64 -5.38 1.31
N THR A 24 -1.35 -4.93 0.30
CA THR A 24 -2.38 -3.91 0.42
C THR A 24 -3.76 -4.44 0.00
N SER A 25 -4.58 -3.65 -0.67
CA SER A 25 -6.00 -3.92 -0.92
C SER A 25 -6.29 -5.30 -1.54
N ALA A 26 -5.48 -5.75 -2.49
CA ALA A 26 -5.72 -7.03 -3.16
C ALA A 26 -5.73 -8.23 -2.21
N ILE A 27 -4.79 -8.25 -1.25
CA ILE A 27 -4.72 -9.31 -0.23
C ILE A 27 -5.61 -8.99 0.96
N ARG A 28 -5.64 -7.74 1.43
CA ARG A 28 -6.45 -7.30 2.57
C ARG A 28 -7.93 -7.60 2.41
N GLU A 29 -8.46 -7.52 1.18
CA GLU A 29 -9.87 -7.66 0.88
C GLU A 29 -10.28 -9.08 0.45
N THR A 30 -9.36 -10.04 0.44
CA THR A 30 -9.70 -11.43 0.15
C THR A 30 -10.49 -12.06 1.30
N LYS A 31 -11.41 -12.96 0.98
CA LYS A 31 -12.20 -13.68 1.99
C LYS A 31 -11.37 -14.72 2.77
N ASN A 32 -10.27 -15.15 2.20
CA ASN A 32 -9.41 -16.22 2.72
C ASN A 32 -7.96 -15.75 2.87
N THR A 33 -7.77 -14.56 3.39
CA THR A 33 -6.46 -13.91 3.54
C THR A 33 -5.42 -14.81 4.21
N ALA A 34 -5.78 -15.50 5.29
CA ALA A 34 -4.86 -16.39 6.00
C ALA A 34 -4.34 -17.53 5.12
N ILE A 35 -5.22 -18.14 4.31
CA ILE A 35 -4.83 -19.21 3.39
C ILE A 35 -3.90 -18.68 2.30
N VAL A 36 -4.21 -17.51 1.74
CA VAL A 36 -3.38 -16.88 0.70
C VAL A 36 -1.99 -16.54 1.24
N LEU A 37 -1.90 -15.97 2.43
CA LEU A 37 -0.62 -15.66 3.08
C LEU A 37 0.21 -16.91 3.35
N ASP A 38 -0.43 -17.98 3.84
CA ASP A 38 0.24 -19.27 4.08
C ASP A 38 0.78 -19.86 2.77
N GLN A 39 -0.02 -19.86 1.70
CA GLN A 39 0.42 -20.36 0.39
C GLN A 39 1.60 -19.54 -0.17
N ILE A 40 1.61 -18.23 -0.01
CA ILE A 40 2.72 -17.39 -0.43
C ILE A 40 3.97 -17.74 0.37
N MET A 41 3.84 -17.86 1.68
CA MET A 41 4.95 -18.26 2.56
C MET A 41 5.52 -19.63 2.18
N GLN A 42 4.66 -20.62 1.97
CA GLN A 42 5.07 -21.99 1.60
C GLN A 42 5.79 -22.04 0.25
N ARG A 43 5.35 -21.26 -0.72
CA ARG A 43 5.92 -21.28 -2.08
C ARG A 43 7.13 -20.39 -2.27
N THR A 44 7.25 -19.32 -1.52
CA THR A 44 8.28 -18.29 -1.75
C THR A 44 9.20 -18.05 -0.55
N GLY A 45 8.82 -18.50 0.64
CA GLY A 45 9.53 -18.18 1.89
C GLY A 45 9.33 -16.72 2.34
N VAL A 46 8.53 -15.93 1.63
CA VAL A 46 8.30 -14.53 1.96
C VAL A 46 7.12 -14.39 2.91
N LYS A 47 7.39 -13.78 4.06
CA LYS A 47 6.35 -13.37 5.00
C LYS A 47 5.81 -12.01 4.62
N LEU A 48 4.49 -11.93 4.35
CA LEU A 48 3.82 -10.68 4.03
C LEU A 48 3.13 -10.09 5.26
N ASP A 49 3.34 -8.79 5.46
CA ASP A 49 2.56 -7.97 6.39
C ASP A 49 1.39 -7.34 5.62
N VAL A 50 0.16 -7.63 6.02
CA VAL A 50 -1.02 -6.99 5.41
C VAL A 50 -1.26 -5.66 6.09
N LEU A 51 -1.07 -4.58 5.34
CA LEU A 51 -1.27 -3.23 5.86
C LEU A 51 -2.75 -2.90 5.95
N SER A 52 -3.16 -2.32 7.08
CA SER A 52 -4.45 -1.66 7.19
C SER A 52 -4.51 -0.41 6.30
N ASN A 53 -5.72 0.11 6.06
CA ASN A 53 -5.88 1.36 5.32
C ASN A 53 -5.15 2.54 6.00
N SER A 54 -5.14 2.57 7.33
CA SER A 54 -4.46 3.61 8.09
C SER A 54 -2.94 3.53 8.00
N GLU A 55 -2.38 2.32 8.06
CA GLU A 55 -0.93 2.11 7.90
C GLU A 55 -0.47 2.46 6.48
N GLN A 56 -1.22 2.04 5.46
CA GLN A 56 -0.93 2.41 4.08
C GLN A 56 -0.92 3.92 3.91
N ARG A 57 -1.97 4.61 4.38
CA ARG A 57 -2.10 6.07 4.34
C ARG A 57 -0.94 6.78 5.04
N PHE A 58 -0.52 6.27 6.18
CA PHE A 58 0.61 6.82 6.92
C PHE A 58 1.93 6.72 6.14
N LEU A 59 2.16 5.61 5.43
CA LEU A 59 3.32 5.45 4.56
C LEU A 59 3.29 6.40 3.37
N ASP A 60 2.11 6.66 2.80
CA ASP A 60 1.93 7.64 1.73
C ASP A 60 2.31 9.04 2.21
N TYR A 61 1.85 9.45 3.39
CA TYR A 61 2.21 10.74 3.98
C TYR A 61 3.71 10.85 4.23
N LYS A 62 4.33 9.80 4.75
CA LYS A 62 5.79 9.74 4.92
C LYS A 62 6.53 9.87 3.60
N SER A 63 6.06 9.23 2.55
CA SER A 63 6.64 9.32 1.22
C SER A 63 6.60 10.75 0.68
N ILE A 64 5.49 11.46 0.85
CA ILE A 64 5.36 12.85 0.45
C ILE A 64 6.26 13.74 1.31
N ALA A 65 6.25 13.53 2.63
CA ALA A 65 7.02 14.31 3.58
C ALA A 65 8.55 14.17 3.37
N SER A 66 9.01 12.99 2.96
CA SER A 66 10.43 12.74 2.70
C SER A 66 11.03 13.59 1.57
N ARG A 67 10.17 14.10 0.68
CA ARG A 67 10.58 15.00 -0.41
C ARG A 67 10.71 16.46 0.03
N GLY A 68 10.38 16.77 1.29
CA GLY A 68 10.37 18.11 1.84
C GLY A 68 9.14 18.94 1.45
N GLY A 69 8.81 19.92 2.28
CA GLY A 69 7.72 20.86 1.99
C GLY A 69 6.31 20.36 2.29
N PHE A 70 6.13 19.18 2.87
CA PHE A 70 4.82 18.64 3.23
C PHE A 70 4.02 19.60 4.13
N GLU A 71 4.68 20.21 5.11
CA GLU A 71 4.07 21.20 6.00
C GLU A 71 3.47 22.38 5.23
N LYS A 72 4.18 22.90 4.23
CA LYS A 72 3.66 23.99 3.36
C LYS A 72 2.50 23.53 2.47
N ILE A 73 2.51 22.26 2.07
CA ILE A 73 1.44 21.70 1.25
C ILE A 73 0.14 21.62 2.06
N ILE A 74 0.20 21.17 3.31
CA ILE A 74 -0.99 20.96 4.16
C ILE A 74 -1.45 22.22 4.90
N GLU A 75 -0.68 23.30 4.90
CA GLU A 75 -1.00 24.58 5.54
C GLU A 75 -2.32 25.19 5.03
N LYS A 76 -2.58 25.00 3.75
CA LYS A 76 -3.87 25.34 3.09
C LYS A 76 -4.71 24.08 2.91
N GLY A 77 -5.97 24.23 2.54
CA GLY A 77 -6.83 23.09 2.20
C GLY A 77 -6.19 22.22 1.11
N THR A 78 -5.85 20.97 1.43
CA THR A 78 -5.14 20.05 0.54
C THR A 78 -5.82 18.71 0.52
N LEU A 79 -6.07 18.20 -0.69
CA LEU A 79 -6.55 16.84 -0.91
C LEU A 79 -5.41 15.97 -1.41
N VAL A 80 -5.09 14.93 -0.64
CA VAL A 80 -4.16 13.87 -1.04
C VAL A 80 -4.96 12.69 -1.57
N LEU A 81 -4.64 12.27 -2.80
CA LEU A 81 -5.24 11.11 -3.45
C LEU A 81 -4.17 10.05 -3.68
N ASP A 82 -4.41 8.84 -3.17
CA ASP A 82 -3.66 7.64 -3.52
C ASP A 82 -4.55 6.75 -4.39
N ILE A 83 -4.17 6.58 -5.65
CA ILE A 83 -4.92 5.79 -6.63
C ILE A 83 -4.16 4.51 -6.90
N GLY A 84 -4.59 3.43 -6.24
CA GLY A 84 -4.01 2.10 -6.39
C GLY A 84 -4.77 1.21 -7.37
N GLY A 85 -4.31 -0.02 -7.53
CA GLY A 85 -4.97 -1.02 -8.36
C GLY A 85 -6.33 -1.47 -7.83
N GLY A 86 -6.47 -1.61 -6.52
CA GLY A 86 -7.67 -2.13 -5.87
C GLY A 86 -8.48 -1.11 -5.07
N SER A 87 -7.91 0.05 -4.74
CA SER A 87 -8.58 1.07 -3.94
C SER A 87 -8.10 2.47 -4.26
N ILE A 88 -8.93 3.45 -3.94
CA ILE A 88 -8.58 4.87 -3.95
C ILE A 88 -8.72 5.37 -2.51
N GLN A 89 -7.66 5.95 -1.96
CA GLN A 89 -7.67 6.59 -0.67
C GLN A 89 -7.63 8.10 -0.83
N MET A 90 -8.48 8.79 -0.09
CA MET A 90 -8.57 10.25 -0.08
C MET A 90 -8.29 10.75 1.32
N SER A 91 -7.53 11.83 1.43
CA SER A 91 -7.22 12.48 2.70
C SER A 91 -7.28 13.98 2.54
N LEU A 92 -8.16 14.60 3.30
CA LEU A 92 -8.33 16.06 3.30
C LEU A 92 -7.60 16.63 4.50
N PHE A 93 -6.68 17.54 4.23
CA PHE A 93 -6.02 18.37 5.23
C PHE A 93 -6.57 19.79 5.18
N ASP A 94 -6.73 20.37 6.34
CA ASP A 94 -7.08 21.78 6.52
C ASP A 94 -6.34 22.33 7.74
N LYS A 95 -5.63 23.43 7.54
CA LYS A 95 -4.85 24.11 8.59
C LYS A 95 -3.96 23.13 9.37
N ASP A 96 -3.13 22.40 8.67
CA ASP A 96 -2.16 21.42 9.19
C ASP A 96 -2.78 20.19 9.90
N LYS A 97 -4.10 20.02 9.79
CA LYS A 97 -4.81 18.90 10.41
C LYS A 97 -5.46 18.01 9.37
N LEU A 98 -5.40 16.72 9.62
CA LEU A 98 -6.17 15.75 8.86
C LEU A 98 -7.65 15.88 9.26
N SER A 99 -8.47 16.42 8.36
CA SER A 99 -9.87 16.70 8.62
C SER A 99 -10.80 15.55 8.27
N ALA A 100 -10.51 14.86 7.17
CA ALA A 100 -11.32 13.73 6.73
C ALA A 100 -10.49 12.72 5.94
N THR A 101 -10.90 11.47 6.02
CA THR A 101 -10.35 10.39 5.19
C THR A 101 -11.49 9.55 4.60
N GLN A 102 -11.31 9.12 3.37
CA GLN A 102 -12.23 8.21 2.69
C GLN A 102 -11.42 7.14 1.99
N ASN A 103 -11.89 5.90 2.08
CA ASN A 103 -11.36 4.78 1.31
C ASN A 103 -12.46 4.22 0.43
N MET A 104 -12.19 4.13 -0.87
CA MET A 104 -13.13 3.57 -1.84
C MET A 104 -12.56 2.31 -2.44
N ARG A 105 -13.38 1.25 -2.53
CA ARG A 105 -13.03 0.01 -3.23
C ARG A 105 -13.12 0.18 -4.74
N LEU A 106 -12.48 1.21 -5.23
CA LEU A 106 -12.32 1.53 -6.65
C LEU A 106 -10.83 1.65 -6.91
N GLY A 107 -10.35 1.01 -7.93
CA GLY A 107 -8.95 1.09 -8.33
C GLY A 107 -8.85 0.85 -9.81
N VAL A 108 -7.69 1.14 -10.38
CA VAL A 108 -7.47 1.06 -11.83
C VAL A 108 -7.82 -0.32 -12.38
N LEU A 109 -7.41 -1.38 -11.68
CA LEU A 109 -7.69 -2.76 -12.12
C LEU A 109 -9.17 -3.11 -12.00
N ARG A 110 -9.86 -2.66 -10.94
CA ARG A 110 -11.30 -2.91 -10.77
C ARG A 110 -12.16 -2.18 -11.80
N LEU A 111 -11.71 -1.02 -12.27
CA LEU A 111 -12.41 -0.26 -13.30
C LEU A 111 -12.23 -0.88 -14.69
N GLN A 112 -11.12 -1.57 -14.93
CA GLN A 112 -10.85 -2.26 -16.20
C GLN A 112 -11.66 -3.55 -16.36
N GLU A 113 -12.07 -4.18 -15.25
CA GLU A 113 -12.88 -5.42 -15.27
C GLU A 113 -14.37 -5.16 -15.54
N LYS A 114 -14.79 -3.94 -15.60
CA LYS A 114 -16.17 -3.52 -15.90
C LYS A 114 -16.30 -3.01 -17.33
#